data_c823439f14090dcd52d714cd68fc1506
#
_entry.id   c823439f14090dcd52d714cd68fc1506
#
_cell.length_a   1.000
_cell.length_b   1.000
_cell.length_c   1.000
_cell.angle_alpha   90.00
_cell.angle_beta   90.00
_cell.angle_gamma   90.00
#
_symmetry.space_group_name_H-M   'P 1'
#
loop_
_entity.id
_entity.type
_entity.pdbx_description
1 polymer ?
#
loop_
_entity_poly.entity_id
_entity_poly.type
_entity_poly.pdbx_seq_one_letter_code
_entity_poly.pdbx_strand_id
1 'polypeptide(L)'
;MKNCKCRDTITKKQVDYLGRLAELTVEAALGGKNSLSYRVLFRSCCDNLDDDFEEVFGTTELYELRPCQFDKAVAFLADWFPDDIIMEVSSDLETAFEDFRYKFVEDMPMNSPAYQQLMEDFMYAVCSGSERPCED
;
A
#
# COMPACT_ATOMS: atom_id res chain seq x y z
N MET A 1 -14.88 -25.47 11.86
CA MET A 1 -14.62 -25.46 12.63
C MET A 1 -15.18 -25.07 13.33
N LYS A 2 -15.37 -25.10 13.61
CA LYS A 2 -15.88 -24.85 14.30
C LYS A 2 -15.58 -23.90 14.99
N ASN A 3 -16.04 -23.59 15.68
CA ASN A 3 -15.80 -22.48 16.34
C ASN A 3 -14.52 -22.49 16.95
N CYS A 4 -13.91 -21.40 17.08
CA CYS A 4 -12.65 -21.31 17.68
C CYS A 4 -12.86 -21.16 19.14
N LYS A 5 -12.47 -22.19 19.89
CA LYS A 5 -12.59 -22.09 21.27
C LYS A 5 -11.37 -21.60 21.88
N CYS A 6 -10.34 -21.21 21.13
CA CYS A 6 -9.09 -20.77 21.68
C CYS A 6 -9.24 -19.49 22.38
N ARG A 7 -8.67 -19.38 23.54
CA ARG A 7 -8.57 -18.15 24.16
C ARG A 7 -7.32 -17.51 23.75
N ASP A 8 -6.39 -18.23 23.14
CA ASP A 8 -5.09 -17.73 22.73
C ASP A 8 -5.20 -16.95 21.45
N THR A 9 -4.18 -16.20 21.18
CA THR A 9 -4.08 -15.48 19.93
C THR A 9 -2.95 -16.10 19.12
N ILE A 10 -2.78 -15.67 17.87
CA ILE A 10 -1.75 -16.24 17.02
C ILE A 10 -0.36 -15.90 17.56
N THR A 11 0.64 -16.62 17.10
CA THR A 11 1.99 -16.46 17.61
C THR A 11 2.65 -15.24 17.01
N LYS A 12 3.75 -14.81 17.61
CA LYS A 12 4.49 -13.68 17.09
C LYS A 12 4.97 -13.95 15.68
N LYS A 13 5.39 -15.19 15.38
CA LYS A 13 5.80 -15.52 14.04
C LYS A 13 4.66 -15.36 13.07
N GLN A 14 3.47 -15.72 13.45
CA GLN A 14 2.30 -15.58 12.59
C GLN A 14 1.94 -14.12 12.41
N VAL A 15 2.07 -13.31 13.45
CA VAL A 15 1.85 -11.87 13.34
C VAL A 15 2.85 -11.27 12.35
N ASP A 16 4.11 -11.64 12.47
CA ASP A 16 5.14 -11.11 11.58
C ASP A 16 4.88 -11.53 10.14
N TYR A 17 4.43 -12.75 9.95
CA TYR A 17 4.14 -13.24 8.61
C TYR A 17 3.00 -12.45 7.98
N LEU A 18 1.92 -12.23 8.73
CA LEU A 18 0.78 -11.49 8.20
C LEU A 18 1.15 -10.03 7.94
N GLY A 19 1.95 -9.44 8.82
CA GLY A 19 2.39 -8.06 8.63
C GLY A 19 3.22 -7.92 7.36
N ARG A 20 4.10 -8.88 7.12
CA ARG A 20 4.91 -8.85 5.93
C ARG A 20 4.06 -9.07 4.68
N LEU A 21 3.10 -9.98 4.77
CA LEU A 21 2.22 -10.24 3.65
C LEU A 21 1.39 -9.00 3.32
N ALA A 22 0.91 -8.31 4.33
CA ALA A 22 0.16 -7.07 4.12
C ALA A 22 1.02 -6.03 3.41
N GLU A 23 2.27 -5.89 3.84
CA GLU A 23 3.17 -4.96 3.20
C GLU A 23 3.40 -5.31 1.74
N LEU A 24 3.62 -6.58 1.47
CA LEU A 24 3.89 -7.01 0.10
C LEU A 24 2.66 -6.83 -0.77
N THR A 25 1.49 -7.04 -0.21
CA THR A 25 0.26 -6.87 -0.97
C THR A 25 0.04 -5.42 -1.35
N VAL A 26 0.27 -4.50 -0.41
CA VAL A 26 0.15 -3.07 -0.70
C VAL A 26 1.21 -2.65 -1.71
N GLU A 27 2.42 -3.13 -1.51
CA GLU A 27 3.50 -2.78 -2.42
C GLU A 27 3.18 -3.24 -3.83
N ALA A 28 2.71 -4.48 -3.98
CA ALA A 28 2.40 -5.00 -5.30
C ALA A 28 1.23 -4.25 -5.93
N ALA A 29 0.24 -3.89 -5.13
CA ALA A 29 -0.92 -3.17 -5.66
C ALA A 29 -0.54 -1.81 -6.20
N LEU A 30 0.48 -1.19 -5.62
CA LEU A 30 0.89 0.15 -6.02
C LEU A 30 2.06 0.15 -7.01
N GLY A 31 2.47 -1.02 -7.47
CA GLY A 31 3.49 -1.07 -8.51
C GLY A 31 4.92 -1.21 -8.02
N GLY A 32 5.11 -1.51 -6.76
CA GLY A 32 6.45 -1.72 -6.22
C GLY A 32 6.97 -0.52 -5.46
N LYS A 33 7.96 -0.73 -4.63
CA LYS A 33 8.48 0.32 -3.77
C LYS A 33 9.08 1.49 -4.50
N ASN A 34 9.49 1.29 -5.73
CA ASN A 34 10.11 2.37 -6.48
C ASN A 34 9.12 3.16 -7.31
N SER A 35 7.85 2.85 -7.23
CA SER A 35 6.86 3.55 -8.03
C SER A 35 6.42 4.83 -7.35
N LEU A 36 5.93 5.76 -8.13
CA LEU A 36 5.38 6.98 -7.60
C LEU A 36 4.13 6.70 -6.80
N SER A 37 3.30 5.77 -7.27
CA SER A 37 2.09 5.42 -6.56
C SER A 37 2.39 4.94 -5.16
N TYR A 38 3.45 4.15 -5.00
CA TYR A 38 3.81 3.68 -3.68
C TYR A 38 4.15 4.85 -2.77
N ARG A 39 4.95 5.79 -3.27
CA ARG A 39 5.32 6.93 -2.45
C ARG A 39 4.15 7.79 -2.04
N VAL A 40 3.25 8.01 -2.96
CA VAL A 40 2.16 8.94 -2.71
C VAL A 40 0.98 8.28 -2.01
N LEU A 41 0.69 7.04 -2.39
CA LEU A 41 -0.54 6.40 -1.93
C LEU A 41 -0.36 5.32 -0.89
N PHE A 42 0.87 5.11 -0.44
CA PHE A 42 1.11 4.03 0.52
C PHE A 42 0.22 4.13 1.74
N ARG A 43 0.16 5.32 2.34
CA ARG A 43 -0.61 5.48 3.55
C ARG A 43 -2.11 5.29 3.30
N SER A 44 -2.61 5.87 2.22
CA SER A 44 -4.03 5.71 1.91
C SER A 44 -4.38 4.26 1.63
N CYS A 45 -3.47 3.55 0.97
CA CYS A 45 -3.70 2.16 0.66
C CYS A 45 -3.69 1.32 1.93
N CYS A 46 -2.78 1.61 2.84
CA CYS A 46 -2.73 0.91 4.11
C CYS A 46 -3.99 1.17 4.92
N ASP A 47 -4.48 2.39 4.92
CA ASP A 47 -5.71 2.71 5.64
C ASP A 47 -6.89 1.95 5.05
N ASN A 48 -6.93 1.84 3.73
CA ASN A 48 -8.00 1.11 3.07
C ASN A 48 -7.92 -0.38 3.45
N LEU A 49 -6.71 -0.93 3.48
CA LEU A 49 -6.54 -2.32 3.86
C LEU A 49 -6.98 -2.53 5.31
N ASP A 50 -6.60 -1.61 6.20
CA ASP A 50 -6.98 -1.74 7.61
C ASP A 50 -8.49 -1.70 7.77
N ASP A 51 -9.16 -0.82 7.04
CA ASP A 51 -10.61 -0.73 7.13
C ASP A 51 -11.27 -2.02 6.65
N ASP A 52 -10.80 -2.56 5.54
CA ASP A 52 -11.36 -3.79 5.00
C ASP A 52 -11.08 -4.96 5.92
N PHE A 53 -9.88 -4.99 6.49
CA PHE A 53 -9.50 -6.07 7.39
C PHE A 53 -10.37 -6.02 8.64
N GLU A 54 -10.57 -4.84 9.17
CA GLU A 54 -11.39 -4.70 10.36
C GLU A 54 -12.83 -5.13 10.10
N GLU A 55 -13.31 -4.85 8.91
CA GLU A 55 -14.65 -5.23 8.57
C GLU A 55 -14.83 -6.76 8.59
N VAL A 56 -13.82 -7.47 8.19
CA VAL A 56 -13.88 -8.94 8.14
C VAL A 56 -13.53 -9.58 9.46
N PHE A 57 -12.53 -9.07 10.15
CA PHE A 57 -12.00 -9.73 11.34
C PHE A 57 -12.33 -9.04 12.65
N GLY A 58 -12.88 -7.85 12.60
CA GLY A 58 -13.27 -7.14 13.81
C GLY A 58 -12.15 -6.42 14.51
N THR A 59 -10.96 -6.41 13.95
CA THR A 59 -9.83 -5.74 14.55
C THR A 59 -8.81 -5.41 13.48
N THR A 60 -8.02 -4.39 13.71
CA THR A 60 -6.89 -4.08 12.84
C THR A 60 -5.59 -4.59 13.47
N GLU A 61 -5.64 -5.12 14.70
CA GLU A 61 -4.42 -5.55 15.36
C GLU A 61 -4.20 -7.02 15.10
N LEU A 62 -3.18 -7.34 14.35
CA LEU A 62 -2.92 -8.73 13.99
C LEU A 62 -2.74 -9.62 15.21
N TYR A 63 -2.14 -9.08 16.25
CA TYR A 63 -1.88 -9.90 17.42
C TYR A 63 -3.14 -10.25 18.20
N GLU A 64 -4.28 -9.71 17.79
CA GLU A 64 -5.53 -10.07 18.44
C GLU A 64 -6.26 -11.20 17.73
N LEU A 65 -5.74 -11.63 16.58
CA LEU A 65 -6.39 -12.70 15.85
C LEU A 65 -6.26 -14.03 16.59
N ARG A 66 -7.24 -14.89 16.40
CA ARG A 66 -7.18 -16.20 17.00
C ARG A 66 -6.58 -17.18 16.03
N PRO A 67 -6.04 -18.28 16.52
CA PRO A 67 -5.42 -19.27 15.64
C PRO A 67 -6.35 -19.75 14.53
N CYS A 68 -7.64 -19.87 14.80
CA CYS A 68 -8.56 -20.34 13.78
C CYS A 68 -8.80 -19.31 12.68
N GLN A 69 -8.36 -18.07 12.88
CA GLN A 69 -8.52 -17.03 11.87
C GLN A 69 -7.30 -16.86 10.99
N PHE A 70 -6.20 -17.53 11.34
CA PHE A 70 -4.95 -17.29 10.65
C PHE A 70 -5.03 -17.58 9.15
N ASP A 71 -5.55 -18.77 8.79
CA ASP A 71 -5.61 -19.13 7.38
C ASP A 71 -6.52 -18.21 6.60
N LYS A 72 -7.59 -17.77 7.22
CA LYS A 72 -8.50 -16.85 6.57
C LYS A 72 -7.83 -15.50 6.36
N ALA A 73 -7.03 -15.06 7.32
CA ALA A 73 -6.32 -13.80 7.21
C ALA A 73 -5.29 -13.88 6.10
N VAL A 74 -4.60 -15.01 5.96
CA VAL A 74 -3.64 -15.17 4.88
C VAL A 74 -4.34 -15.05 3.54
N ALA A 75 -5.46 -15.73 3.37
CA ALA A 75 -6.19 -15.68 2.11
C ALA A 75 -6.71 -14.28 1.83
N PHE A 76 -7.19 -13.62 2.86
CA PHE A 76 -7.71 -12.27 2.70
C PHE A 76 -6.61 -11.33 2.21
N LEU A 77 -5.47 -11.37 2.87
CA LEU A 77 -4.38 -10.45 2.50
C LEU A 77 -3.81 -10.78 1.13
N ALA A 78 -3.72 -12.05 0.80
CA ALA A 78 -3.14 -12.44 -0.47
C ALA A 78 -4.01 -12.01 -1.65
N ASP A 79 -5.32 -11.94 -1.45
CA ASP A 79 -6.23 -11.61 -2.53
C ASP A 79 -6.72 -10.17 -2.49
N TRP A 80 -6.29 -9.39 -1.54
CA TRP A 80 -6.83 -8.06 -1.35
C TRP A 80 -6.36 -7.08 -2.43
N PHE A 81 -7.26 -6.17 -2.80
CA PHE A 81 -6.94 -5.06 -3.69
C PHE A 81 -7.50 -3.77 -3.12
N PRO A 82 -6.84 -2.66 -3.36
CA PRO A 82 -7.37 -1.37 -2.93
C PRO A 82 -8.66 -1.05 -3.64
N ASP A 83 -9.42 -0.11 -3.11
CA ASP A 83 -10.67 0.22 -3.75
C ASP A 83 -10.40 1.00 -5.04
N ASP A 84 -11.47 1.17 -5.83
CA ASP A 84 -11.35 1.72 -7.16
C ASP A 84 -10.81 3.13 -7.17
N ILE A 85 -11.14 3.90 -6.15
CA ILE A 85 -10.67 5.27 -6.09
C ILE A 85 -9.17 5.34 -5.99
N ILE A 86 -8.59 4.50 -5.12
CA ILE A 86 -7.13 4.47 -4.98
C ILE A 86 -6.49 4.00 -6.27
N MET A 87 -7.06 2.98 -6.91
CA MET A 87 -6.48 2.47 -8.13
C MET A 87 -6.57 3.49 -9.26
N GLU A 88 -7.63 4.26 -9.30
CA GLU A 88 -7.78 5.27 -10.31
C GLU A 88 -6.78 6.41 -10.10
N VAL A 89 -6.60 6.85 -8.86
CA VAL A 89 -5.62 7.89 -8.56
C VAL A 89 -4.22 7.38 -8.89
N SER A 90 -3.95 6.12 -8.60
CA SER A 90 -2.65 5.53 -8.92
C SER A 90 -2.39 5.58 -10.40
N SER A 91 -3.37 5.22 -11.20
CA SER A 91 -3.22 5.22 -12.65
C SER A 91 -2.98 6.64 -13.16
N ASP A 92 -3.72 7.61 -12.64
CA ASP A 92 -3.57 8.99 -13.04
C ASP A 92 -2.21 9.55 -12.67
N LEU A 93 -1.71 9.19 -11.49
CA LEU A 93 -0.39 9.64 -11.06
C LEU A 93 0.69 9.08 -11.96
N GLU A 94 0.60 7.80 -12.31
CA GLU A 94 1.62 7.19 -13.13
C GLU A 94 1.62 7.80 -14.53
N THR A 95 0.44 8.08 -15.07
CA THR A 95 0.35 8.70 -16.38
C THR A 95 0.93 10.11 -16.34
N ALA A 96 0.57 10.89 -15.32
CA ALA A 96 1.06 12.25 -15.22
C ALA A 96 2.59 12.28 -15.03
N PHE A 97 3.11 11.33 -14.26
CA PHE A 97 4.55 11.27 -14.04
C PHE A 97 5.27 10.86 -15.32
N GLU A 98 4.69 9.95 -16.09
CA GLU A 98 5.30 9.55 -17.34
C GLU A 98 5.40 10.73 -18.28
N ASP A 99 4.35 11.54 -18.36
CA ASP A 99 4.38 12.71 -19.20
C ASP A 99 5.42 13.71 -18.73
N PHE A 100 5.52 13.88 -17.41
CA PHE A 100 6.50 14.81 -16.85
C PHE A 100 7.92 14.32 -17.15
N ARG A 101 8.16 13.03 -16.95
CA ARG A 101 9.47 12.45 -17.15
C ARG A 101 9.89 12.52 -18.61
N TYR A 102 8.96 12.31 -19.49
CA TYR A 102 9.25 12.27 -20.89
C TYR A 102 9.78 13.60 -21.41
N LYS A 103 9.46 14.68 -20.74
CA LYS A 103 9.96 15.95 -21.16
C LYS A 103 11.42 16.13 -20.85
N PHE A 104 11.98 15.34 -19.95
CA PHE A 104 13.35 15.50 -19.52
C PHE A 104 14.28 14.40 -20.01
N VAL A 105 13.86 13.16 -19.87
CA VAL A 105 14.71 12.05 -20.22
C VAL A 105 13.85 10.96 -20.80
N GLU A 106 14.25 10.38 -21.92
CA GLU A 106 13.48 9.35 -22.46
C GLU A 106 13.74 8.04 -21.85
N ASP A 107 14.94 7.79 -21.37
CA ASP A 107 15.31 6.50 -20.91
C ASP A 107 15.95 6.62 -19.61
N MET A 108 15.30 6.32 -18.54
CA MET A 108 15.86 6.47 -17.22
C MET A 108 15.45 5.27 -16.41
N PRO A 109 16.39 4.47 -15.92
CA PRO A 109 16.04 3.30 -15.14
C PRO A 109 15.32 3.67 -13.87
N MET A 110 14.29 2.91 -13.54
CA MET A 110 13.46 3.21 -12.40
C MET A 110 14.20 3.24 -11.10
N ASN A 111 15.22 2.41 -10.95
CA ASN A 111 15.93 2.37 -9.68
C ASN A 111 17.15 3.26 -9.66
N SER A 112 17.31 4.13 -10.63
CA SER A 112 18.48 5.01 -10.64
C SER A 112 18.25 6.20 -9.72
N PRO A 113 19.31 6.79 -9.19
CA PRO A 113 19.14 7.99 -8.36
C PRO A 113 18.49 9.13 -9.11
N ALA A 114 18.76 9.23 -10.41
CA ALA A 114 18.16 10.29 -11.21
C ALA A 114 16.65 10.13 -11.30
N TYR A 115 16.18 8.91 -11.45
CA TYR A 115 14.76 8.64 -11.51
C TYR A 115 14.11 9.00 -10.17
N GLN A 116 14.76 8.62 -9.07
CA GLN A 116 14.21 8.90 -7.74
C GLN A 116 14.17 10.40 -7.50
N GLN A 117 15.18 11.11 -7.92
CA GLN A 117 15.20 12.55 -7.76
C GLN A 117 14.11 13.21 -8.59
N LEU A 118 13.90 12.73 -9.81
CA LEU A 118 12.88 13.28 -10.67
C LEU A 118 11.51 13.04 -10.07
N MET A 119 11.31 11.89 -9.46
CA MET A 119 10.06 11.58 -8.82
C MET A 119 9.80 12.53 -7.66
N GLU A 120 10.83 12.83 -6.88
CA GLU A 120 10.69 13.77 -5.80
C GLU A 120 10.39 15.17 -6.30
N ASP A 121 11.03 15.57 -7.40
CA ASP A 121 10.78 16.88 -8.00
C ASP A 121 9.34 16.95 -8.48
N PHE A 122 8.84 15.87 -9.05
CA PHE A 122 7.47 15.83 -9.53
C PHE A 122 6.50 15.98 -8.35
N MET A 123 6.76 15.26 -7.28
CA MET A 123 5.89 15.32 -6.12
C MET A 123 5.89 16.72 -5.52
N TYR A 124 7.06 17.34 -5.48
CA TYR A 124 7.16 18.68 -4.95
C TYR A 124 6.38 19.67 -5.82
N ALA A 125 6.48 19.51 -7.12
CA ALA A 125 5.80 20.41 -8.04
C ALA A 125 4.28 20.25 -7.92
N VAL A 126 3.81 19.03 -7.75
CA VAL A 126 2.40 18.79 -7.60
C VAL A 126 1.89 19.41 -6.32
N CYS A 127 2.63 19.22 -5.24
CA CYS A 127 2.22 19.80 -3.96
C CYS A 127 2.27 21.29 -3.98
N SER A 128 3.32 21.87 -4.58
CA SER A 128 3.43 23.30 -4.61
C SER A 128 2.37 23.92 -5.47
N GLY A 129 1.91 23.18 -6.46
CA GLY A 129 0.90 23.72 -7.32
C GLY A 129 -0.46 23.67 -6.72
N SER A 130 -0.65 22.98 -5.57
CA SER A 130 -1.92 22.91 -5.01
C SER A 130 -2.14 24.09 -4.15
N GLU A 131 -3.34 24.42 -3.91
CA GLU A 131 -3.64 25.47 -3.15
C GLU A 131 -3.32 25.30 -1.79
N ARG A 132 -3.41 24.13 -1.26
CA ARG A 132 -3.13 23.91 0.01
C ARG A 132 -1.86 23.42 0.17
N PRO A 133 -1.10 23.84 1.05
CA PRO A 133 0.20 23.41 1.26
C PRO A 133 0.20 22.01 1.72
N CYS A 134 1.11 21.30 1.30
CA CYS A 134 1.24 19.99 1.73
C CYS A 134 1.63 19.92 3.10
N GLU A 135 2.14 20.96 3.56
CA GLU A 135 2.62 20.87 4.78
C GLU A 135 1.73 21.02 5.79
N ASP A 136 0.93 21.61 5.74
CA ASP A 136 0.16 21.82 6.75
C ASP A 136 -0.24 21.14 7.43
#